data_cb16c33d29b9e18bf5670d2f4217e5e1
#
_entry.id   cb16c33d29b9e18bf5670d2f4217e5e1
#
_cell.length_a   1.000
_cell.length_b   1.000
_cell.length_c   1.000
_cell.angle_alpha   90.00
_cell.angle_beta   90.00
_cell.angle_gamma   90.00
#
_symmetry.space_group_name_H-M   'P 1'
#
loop_
_entity.id
_entity.type
_entity.pdbx_description
1 polymer ?
#
loop_
_entity_poly.entity_id
_entity_poly.type
_entity_poly.pdbx_seq_one_letter_code
_entity_poly.pdbx_strand_id
1 'polypeptide(L)'
;MNERDSFKSRLGFLLVSAGCAIGIGNVWKFPYVTGEYGGAVFVLFYLLFLVLMGIPVMTMELAVGRASRKSAVKGYAALEKPGSKWHIHGWFCVLGCYLLMMYYTTVSGWMLAYFWKFVNGTFASAKAEGVGEVFGAMLASPWEMGFFMAMTVVGGFLVCGLGLQSGVERITKVMMLCLLALIVVLAVHSAFLEGGGPGLSFYLLPDWERAAEAGIGNVASAAMNQAFFTLSLGIAAIEIFGSYMSDDFTLGGEAVRIAMLDTFVAIMAGLIIFPACFAYDVQPDQGPSLIFITLPKIFSHMSMGQLWGSLFFVFMTFASFSTVTAVFENLIASSMDNFGWSRRKSVLLNLVIIFVFSIPCVLGYNVLSGVHFLGNRDVLDSEDFLVSNILLPAGSLIYLLFCTTKWGWGFDKYIAEVNTGRGLKTPLWIKPYFQYVLPVLILVILIRGLV
;
A
#
# COMPACT_ATOMS: atom_id res chain seq x y z
N MET A 1 -24.26 8.74 22.50
CA MET A 1 -23.11 8.21 21.72
C MET A 1 -23.49 8.39 20.27
N ASN A 2 -22.76 9.18 19.51
CA ASN A 2 -22.98 9.24 18.05
C ASN A 2 -22.72 7.84 17.49
N GLU A 3 -23.67 7.32 16.71
CA GLU A 3 -23.47 6.07 15.99
C GLU A 3 -22.24 6.20 15.10
N ARG A 4 -21.43 5.12 15.04
CA ARG A 4 -20.27 5.05 14.16
C ARG A 4 -20.73 5.12 12.71
N ASP A 5 -20.07 5.93 11.88
CA ASP A 5 -20.29 5.91 10.44
C ASP A 5 -20.18 4.49 9.89
N SER A 6 -20.97 4.16 8.86
CA SER A 6 -20.95 2.87 8.20
C SER A 6 -20.89 3.03 6.68
N PHE A 7 -20.31 2.06 5.98
CA PHE A 7 -20.35 2.01 4.52
C PHE A 7 -21.80 1.85 4.01
N LYS A 8 -22.12 2.59 2.96
CA LYS A 8 -23.43 2.49 2.30
C LYS A 8 -23.62 1.14 1.58
N SER A 9 -22.53 0.54 1.11
CA SER A 9 -22.56 -0.68 0.34
C SER A 9 -21.34 -1.58 0.63
N ARG A 10 -21.55 -2.91 0.52
CA ARG A 10 -20.48 -3.89 0.60
C ARG A 10 -19.38 -3.64 -0.46
N LEU A 11 -19.79 -3.28 -1.69
CA LEU A 11 -18.84 -2.95 -2.76
C LEU A 11 -18.02 -1.72 -2.39
N GLY A 12 -18.63 -0.72 -1.72
CA GLY A 12 -17.91 0.45 -1.19
C GLY A 12 -16.86 0.05 -0.19
N PHE A 13 -17.21 -0.78 0.80
CA PHE A 13 -16.25 -1.34 1.76
C PHE A 13 -15.10 -2.06 1.06
N LEU A 14 -15.38 -3.00 0.15
CA LEU A 14 -14.35 -3.77 -0.54
C LEU A 14 -13.41 -2.89 -1.37
N LEU A 15 -13.95 -1.93 -2.14
CA LEU A 15 -13.12 -1.07 -2.99
C LEU A 15 -12.32 -0.03 -2.20
N VAL A 16 -12.85 0.48 -1.08
CA VAL A 16 -12.09 1.39 -0.20
C VAL A 16 -10.98 0.63 0.52
N SER A 17 -11.29 -0.54 1.07
CA SER A 17 -10.28 -1.38 1.75
C SER A 17 -9.22 -1.91 0.79
N ALA A 18 -9.62 -2.34 -0.41
CA ALA A 18 -8.68 -2.71 -1.46
C ALA A 18 -7.86 -1.51 -1.94
N GLY A 19 -8.47 -0.32 -2.07
CA GLY A 19 -7.76 0.92 -2.42
C GLY A 19 -6.77 1.38 -1.35
N CYS A 20 -6.93 0.98 -0.10
CA CYS A 20 -5.92 1.16 0.94
C CYS A 20 -4.69 0.27 0.72
N ALA A 21 -4.91 -0.98 0.32
CA ALA A 21 -3.85 -1.95 0.01
C ALA A 21 -3.21 -1.66 -1.35
N ILE A 22 -4.02 -1.48 -2.41
CA ILE A 22 -3.57 -1.19 -3.77
C ILE A 22 -2.92 0.19 -3.82
N GLY A 23 -1.62 0.21 -3.89
CA GLY A 23 -0.84 1.44 -3.89
C GLY A 23 0.37 1.37 -4.81
N ILE A 24 1.32 2.24 -4.55
CA ILE A 24 2.59 2.32 -5.27
C ILE A 24 3.35 0.99 -5.16
N GLY A 25 3.21 0.26 -4.04
CA GLY A 25 3.86 -1.02 -3.81
C GLY A 25 3.54 -2.11 -4.82
N ASN A 26 2.30 -2.14 -5.33
CA ASN A 26 1.87 -3.13 -6.33
C ASN A 26 2.45 -2.87 -7.73
N VAL A 27 2.66 -1.62 -8.07
CA VAL A 27 3.06 -1.23 -9.43
C VAL A 27 4.54 -0.88 -9.53
N TRP A 28 5.17 -0.54 -8.41
CA TRP A 28 6.59 -0.21 -8.35
C TRP A 28 7.41 -1.33 -7.72
N LYS A 29 7.19 -1.59 -6.41
CA LYS A 29 8.03 -2.52 -5.64
C LYS A 29 7.85 -3.96 -6.09
N PHE A 30 6.61 -4.40 -6.34
CA PHE A 30 6.33 -5.77 -6.73
C PHE A 30 7.00 -6.16 -8.06
N PRO A 31 6.87 -5.40 -9.19
CA PRO A 31 7.56 -5.75 -10.42
C PRO A 31 9.08 -5.72 -10.28
N TYR A 32 9.62 -4.70 -9.60
CA TYR A 32 11.05 -4.61 -9.36
C TYR A 32 11.59 -5.84 -8.63
N VAL A 33 11.01 -6.18 -7.46
CA VAL A 33 11.44 -7.35 -6.67
C VAL A 33 11.22 -8.65 -7.46
N THR A 34 10.17 -8.75 -8.28
CA THR A 34 9.94 -9.88 -9.17
C THR A 34 11.08 -10.02 -10.19
N GLY A 35 11.54 -8.91 -10.75
CA GLY A 35 12.66 -8.89 -11.70
C GLY A 35 13.97 -9.36 -11.08
N GLU A 36 14.27 -8.90 -9.85
CA GLU A 36 15.49 -9.21 -9.12
C GLU A 36 15.54 -10.67 -8.61
N TYR A 37 14.40 -11.20 -8.18
CA TYR A 37 14.32 -12.49 -7.47
C TYR A 37 13.72 -13.64 -8.30
N GLY A 38 14.01 -13.71 -9.59
CA GLY A 38 13.75 -14.89 -10.40
C GLY A 38 12.37 -14.98 -11.05
N GLY A 39 11.66 -13.85 -11.21
CA GLY A 39 10.44 -13.78 -12.01
C GLY A 39 9.27 -14.57 -11.41
N ALA A 40 8.69 -15.49 -12.20
CA ALA A 40 7.50 -16.25 -11.82
C ALA A 40 7.65 -17.06 -10.53
N VAL A 41 8.85 -17.56 -10.18
CA VAL A 41 9.06 -18.30 -8.92
C VAL A 41 8.84 -17.38 -7.71
N PHE A 42 9.34 -16.14 -7.77
CA PHE A 42 9.04 -15.15 -6.73
C PHE A 42 7.53 -14.92 -6.60
N VAL A 43 6.79 -14.78 -7.71
CA VAL A 43 5.34 -14.60 -7.69
C VAL A 43 4.63 -15.76 -6.99
N LEU A 44 5.07 -17.01 -7.22
CA LEU A 44 4.52 -18.19 -6.54
C LEU A 44 4.76 -18.13 -5.01
N PHE A 45 5.97 -17.78 -4.57
CA PHE A 45 6.26 -17.60 -3.14
C PHE A 45 5.45 -16.43 -2.55
N TYR A 46 5.31 -15.33 -3.28
CA TYR A 46 4.50 -14.19 -2.85
C TYR A 46 3.03 -14.60 -2.62
N LEU A 47 2.41 -15.31 -3.57
CA LEU A 47 1.03 -15.80 -3.43
C LEU A 47 0.90 -16.76 -2.24
N LEU A 48 1.87 -17.65 -2.04
CA LEU A 48 1.89 -18.54 -0.89
C LEU A 48 1.91 -17.74 0.44
N PHE A 49 2.83 -16.79 0.59
CA PHE A 49 2.94 -16.00 1.83
C PHE A 49 1.79 -15.02 2.01
N LEU A 50 1.19 -14.52 0.94
CA LEU A 50 -0.02 -13.72 1.03
C LEU A 50 -1.16 -14.49 1.69
N VAL A 51 -1.34 -15.76 1.31
CA VAL A 51 -2.37 -16.64 1.90
C VAL A 51 -1.99 -17.05 3.33
N LEU A 52 -0.74 -17.41 3.57
CA LEU A 52 -0.30 -17.90 4.87
C LEU A 52 -0.20 -16.78 5.93
N MET A 53 0.20 -15.59 5.53
CA MET A 53 0.54 -14.51 6.46
C MET A 53 -0.34 -13.27 6.27
N GLY A 54 -0.45 -12.76 5.04
CA GLY A 54 -1.16 -11.52 4.74
C GLY A 54 -2.65 -11.58 5.10
N ILE A 55 -3.38 -12.56 4.58
CA ILE A 55 -4.82 -12.72 4.85
C ILE A 55 -5.11 -12.93 6.35
N PRO A 56 -4.40 -13.79 7.11
CA PRO A 56 -4.57 -13.90 8.54
C PRO A 56 -4.40 -12.61 9.32
N VAL A 57 -3.33 -11.85 9.07
CA VAL A 57 -3.08 -10.59 9.77
C VAL A 57 -4.11 -9.53 9.39
N MET A 58 -4.50 -9.44 8.11
CA MET A 58 -5.59 -8.56 7.69
C MET A 58 -6.90 -8.87 8.40
N THR A 59 -7.24 -10.15 8.57
CA THR A 59 -8.43 -10.55 9.34
C THR A 59 -8.35 -10.12 10.79
N MET A 60 -7.16 -10.09 11.39
CA MET A 60 -6.97 -9.63 12.77
C MET A 60 -7.19 -8.12 12.90
N GLU A 61 -6.64 -7.32 12.01
CA GLU A 61 -6.91 -5.87 11.99
C GLU A 61 -8.41 -5.58 11.80
N LEU A 62 -9.03 -6.19 10.79
CA LEU A 62 -10.47 -6.03 10.55
C LEU A 62 -11.31 -6.45 11.77
N ALA A 63 -10.91 -7.53 12.47
CA ALA A 63 -11.62 -8.04 13.63
C ALA A 63 -11.55 -7.07 14.82
N VAL A 64 -10.38 -6.51 15.09
CA VAL A 64 -10.21 -5.49 16.15
C VAL A 64 -11.07 -4.27 15.85
N GLY A 65 -11.05 -3.78 14.61
CA GLY A 65 -11.88 -2.67 14.17
C GLY A 65 -13.37 -2.96 14.31
N ARG A 66 -13.85 -4.09 13.78
CA ARG A 66 -15.28 -4.44 13.78
C ARG A 66 -15.82 -4.70 15.19
N ALA A 67 -15.09 -5.47 16.01
CA ALA A 67 -15.51 -5.78 17.37
C ALA A 67 -15.54 -4.54 18.29
N SER A 68 -14.61 -3.60 18.09
CA SER A 68 -14.53 -2.39 18.91
C SER A 68 -15.41 -1.24 18.41
N ARG A 69 -15.71 -1.19 17.12
CA ARG A 69 -16.34 -0.04 16.45
C ARG A 69 -15.58 1.27 16.67
N LYS A 70 -14.26 1.22 16.79
CA LYS A 70 -13.39 2.35 17.10
C LYS A 70 -12.10 2.30 16.29
N SER A 71 -11.35 3.40 16.31
CA SER A 71 -9.98 3.45 15.80
C SER A 71 -9.01 2.77 16.77
N ALA A 72 -7.78 2.49 16.31
CA ALA A 72 -6.84 1.59 16.97
C ALA A 72 -6.66 1.82 18.48
N VAL A 73 -6.36 3.04 18.94
CA VAL A 73 -6.13 3.31 20.36
C VAL A 73 -7.33 2.94 21.23
N LYS A 74 -8.50 3.40 20.83
CA LYS A 74 -9.76 3.11 21.53
C LYS A 74 -10.25 1.70 21.26
N GLY A 75 -9.88 1.11 20.12
CA GLY A 75 -10.19 -0.26 19.75
C GLY A 75 -9.49 -1.25 20.67
N TYR A 76 -8.18 -1.12 20.82
CA TYR A 76 -7.42 -1.92 21.78
C TYR A 76 -7.93 -1.73 23.21
N ALA A 77 -8.13 -0.47 23.64
CA ALA A 77 -8.62 -0.17 24.98
C ALA A 77 -10.02 -0.77 25.30
N ALA A 78 -10.87 -0.92 24.28
CA ALA A 78 -12.20 -1.52 24.43
C ALA A 78 -12.17 -3.05 24.54
N LEU A 79 -11.18 -3.70 23.92
CA LEU A 79 -11.09 -5.16 23.83
C LEU A 79 -10.07 -5.76 24.79
N GLU A 80 -9.12 -4.99 25.28
CA GLU A 80 -8.09 -5.45 26.20
C GLU A 80 -8.63 -5.79 27.59
N LYS A 81 -7.90 -6.61 28.32
CA LYS A 81 -8.24 -6.95 29.71
C LYS A 81 -7.95 -5.76 30.64
N PRO A 82 -8.75 -5.59 31.71
CA PRO A 82 -8.49 -4.56 32.72
C PRO A 82 -7.04 -4.64 33.25
N GLY A 83 -6.35 -3.50 33.26
CA GLY A 83 -4.96 -3.40 33.73
C GLY A 83 -3.89 -3.77 32.68
N SER A 84 -4.26 -4.19 31.49
CA SER A 84 -3.31 -4.37 30.38
C SER A 84 -3.02 -3.03 29.68
N LYS A 85 -2.00 -3.03 28.80
CA LYS A 85 -1.52 -1.82 28.13
C LYS A 85 -1.42 -1.98 26.62
N TRP A 86 -2.26 -2.83 26.03
CA TRP A 86 -2.25 -3.05 24.58
C TRP A 86 -2.64 -1.81 23.78
N HIS A 87 -3.45 -0.92 24.35
CA HIS A 87 -3.82 0.37 23.73
C HIS A 87 -2.61 1.26 23.38
N ILE A 88 -1.45 1.04 24.02
CA ILE A 88 -0.22 1.76 23.66
C ILE A 88 0.16 1.45 22.21
N HIS A 89 -0.05 0.21 21.74
CA HIS A 89 0.18 -0.13 20.34
C HIS A 89 -0.65 0.71 19.37
N GLY A 90 -1.89 1.06 19.75
CA GLY A 90 -2.71 1.96 18.94
C GLY A 90 -2.04 3.31 18.64
N TRP A 91 -1.25 3.85 19.58
CA TRP A 91 -0.47 5.07 19.34
C TRP A 91 0.69 4.84 18.37
N PHE A 92 1.34 3.67 18.42
CA PHE A 92 2.34 3.30 17.41
C PHE A 92 1.73 3.15 16.02
N CYS A 93 0.49 2.63 15.92
CA CYS A 93 -0.24 2.57 14.66
C CYS A 93 -0.52 3.98 14.10
N VAL A 94 -0.98 4.91 14.96
CA VAL A 94 -1.21 6.31 14.55
C VAL A 94 0.09 6.97 14.09
N LEU A 95 1.19 6.80 14.84
CA LEU A 95 2.51 7.28 14.44
C LEU A 95 2.95 6.69 13.09
N GLY A 96 2.76 5.38 12.90
CA GLY A 96 3.06 4.70 11.64
C GLY A 96 2.29 5.27 10.45
N CYS A 97 1.00 5.59 10.64
CA CYS A 97 0.20 6.25 9.60
C CYS A 97 0.70 7.66 9.27
N TYR A 98 1.14 8.45 10.28
CA TYR A 98 1.75 9.76 10.01
C TYR A 98 3.06 9.62 9.25
N LEU A 99 3.98 8.76 9.71
CA LEU A 99 5.26 8.52 9.03
C LEU A 99 5.06 8.03 7.59
N LEU A 100 4.12 7.09 7.38
CA LEU A 100 3.78 6.63 6.04
C LEU A 100 3.34 7.81 5.15
N MET A 101 2.44 8.65 5.65
CA MET A 101 1.89 9.75 4.84
C MET A 101 2.90 10.88 4.58
N MET A 102 3.92 11.06 5.40
CA MET A 102 4.96 12.07 5.19
C MET A 102 5.70 11.87 3.87
N TYR A 103 6.14 10.65 3.57
CA TYR A 103 6.81 10.37 2.30
C TYR A 103 5.84 9.96 1.18
N TYR A 104 4.77 9.24 1.50
CA TYR A 104 3.84 8.71 0.50
C TYR A 104 3.10 9.82 -0.26
N THR A 105 2.75 10.93 0.41
CA THR A 105 2.13 12.10 -0.24
C THR A 105 3.07 12.77 -1.22
N THR A 106 4.39 12.80 -0.94
CA THR A 106 5.41 13.32 -1.85
C THR A 106 5.50 12.44 -3.11
N VAL A 107 5.59 11.11 -2.95
CA VAL A 107 5.64 10.18 -4.09
C VAL A 107 4.32 10.19 -4.89
N SER A 108 3.16 10.30 -4.22
CA SER A 108 1.87 10.48 -4.90
C SER A 108 1.83 11.78 -5.70
N GLY A 109 2.45 12.85 -5.18
CA GLY A 109 2.66 14.11 -5.91
C GLY A 109 3.49 13.92 -7.19
N TRP A 110 4.53 13.06 -7.16
CA TRP A 110 5.33 12.75 -8.37
C TRP A 110 4.48 12.06 -9.43
N MET A 111 3.57 11.15 -9.07
CA MET A 111 2.66 10.52 -10.04
C MET A 111 1.78 11.55 -10.75
N LEU A 112 1.23 12.49 -9.98
CA LEU A 112 0.42 13.59 -10.52
C LEU A 112 1.25 14.55 -11.39
N ALA A 113 2.50 14.86 -11.00
CA ALA A 113 3.42 15.66 -11.80
C ALA A 113 3.73 14.99 -13.15
N TYR A 114 3.98 13.67 -13.14
CA TYR A 114 4.26 12.92 -14.35
C TYR A 114 3.05 12.80 -15.28
N PHE A 115 1.85 12.61 -14.72
CA PHE A 115 0.62 12.72 -15.49
C PHE A 115 0.56 14.06 -16.24
N TRP A 116 0.79 15.16 -15.53
CA TRP A 116 0.82 16.51 -16.14
C TRP A 116 1.90 16.64 -17.21
N LYS A 117 3.11 16.14 -16.97
CA LYS A 117 4.23 16.17 -17.91
C LYS A 117 3.97 15.35 -19.18
N PHE A 118 3.23 14.24 -19.10
CA PHE A 118 2.79 13.50 -20.28
C PHE A 118 1.72 14.25 -21.06
N VAL A 119 0.70 14.77 -20.40
CA VAL A 119 -0.41 15.52 -21.04
C VAL A 119 0.10 16.75 -21.77
N ASN A 120 1.03 17.50 -21.19
CA ASN A 120 1.56 18.73 -21.81
C ASN A 120 2.68 18.48 -22.82
N GLY A 121 3.07 17.22 -23.08
CA GLY A 121 4.06 16.87 -24.10
C GLY A 121 5.53 17.07 -23.70
N THR A 122 5.83 17.25 -22.40
CA THR A 122 7.22 17.39 -21.92
C THR A 122 8.10 16.22 -22.38
N PHE A 123 7.62 14.98 -22.27
CA PHE A 123 8.37 13.80 -22.69
C PHE A 123 8.48 13.64 -24.20
N ALA A 124 7.53 14.13 -24.98
CA ALA A 124 7.63 14.17 -26.44
C ALA A 124 8.75 15.11 -26.88
N SER A 125 8.96 16.21 -26.14
CA SER A 125 10.02 17.18 -26.41
C SER A 125 11.40 16.73 -25.94
N ALA A 126 11.47 16.02 -24.80
CA ALA A 126 12.72 15.59 -24.17
C ALA A 126 13.41 14.43 -24.89
N LYS A 127 12.69 13.67 -25.72
CA LYS A 127 13.11 12.39 -26.30
C LYS A 127 13.55 11.39 -25.19
N ALA A 128 13.86 10.16 -25.58
CA ALA A 128 14.19 9.10 -24.60
C ALA A 128 15.47 9.38 -23.78
N GLU A 129 16.43 10.06 -24.37
CA GLU A 129 17.73 10.38 -23.72
C GLU A 129 17.56 11.43 -22.61
N GLY A 130 16.64 12.37 -22.75
CA GLY A 130 16.37 13.43 -21.77
C GLY A 130 15.44 13.06 -20.62
N VAL A 131 14.86 11.83 -20.59
CA VAL A 131 13.90 11.43 -19.55
C VAL A 131 14.51 11.48 -18.15
N GLY A 132 15.76 11.02 -17.98
CA GLY A 132 16.46 11.09 -16.70
C GLY A 132 16.68 12.52 -16.22
N GLU A 133 16.95 13.46 -17.14
CA GLU A 133 17.10 14.87 -16.82
C GLU A 133 15.77 15.49 -16.36
N VAL A 134 14.63 15.09 -16.96
CA VAL A 134 13.29 15.54 -16.52
C VAL A 134 13.02 15.12 -15.09
N PHE A 135 13.39 13.88 -14.70
CA PHE A 135 13.25 13.40 -13.31
C PHE A 135 14.18 14.15 -12.37
N GLY A 136 15.48 14.27 -12.73
CA GLY A 136 16.46 15.02 -11.94
C GLY A 136 16.08 16.48 -11.74
N ALA A 137 15.57 17.15 -12.79
CA ALA A 137 15.11 18.54 -12.72
C ALA A 137 13.89 18.69 -11.78
N MET A 138 12.95 17.73 -11.81
CA MET A 138 11.82 17.72 -10.89
C MET A 138 12.28 17.56 -9.42
N LEU A 139 13.18 16.63 -9.15
CA LEU A 139 13.73 16.40 -7.79
C LEU A 139 14.55 17.60 -7.29
N ALA A 140 15.24 18.30 -8.19
CA ALA A 140 15.99 19.51 -7.87
C ALA A 140 15.10 20.73 -7.61
N SER A 141 13.81 20.68 -7.97
CA SER A 141 12.87 21.79 -7.81
C SER A 141 11.99 21.62 -6.58
N PRO A 142 12.29 22.27 -5.43
CA PRO A 142 11.46 22.17 -4.23
C PRO A 142 10.05 22.73 -4.45
N TRP A 143 9.89 23.71 -5.34
CA TRP A 143 8.59 24.30 -5.66
C TRP A 143 7.69 23.35 -6.45
N GLU A 144 8.24 22.68 -7.46
CA GLU A 144 7.47 21.72 -8.25
C GLU A 144 7.04 20.53 -7.39
N MET A 145 7.99 19.93 -6.67
CA MET A 145 7.71 18.83 -5.74
C MET A 145 6.69 19.24 -4.67
N GLY A 146 6.90 20.40 -4.03
CA GLY A 146 6.01 20.92 -2.99
C GLY A 146 4.60 21.22 -3.50
N PHE A 147 4.46 21.75 -4.72
CA PHE A 147 3.17 22.04 -5.33
C PHE A 147 2.34 20.76 -5.55
N PHE A 148 2.92 19.74 -6.17
CA PHE A 148 2.20 18.48 -6.42
C PHE A 148 1.94 17.67 -5.14
N MET A 149 2.86 17.69 -4.18
CA MET A 149 2.62 17.15 -2.83
C MET A 149 1.46 17.87 -2.15
N ALA A 150 1.44 19.21 -2.19
CA ALA A 150 0.34 20.01 -1.62
C ALA A 150 -1.00 19.69 -2.28
N MET A 151 -1.05 19.53 -3.60
CA MET A 151 -2.27 19.11 -4.32
C MET A 151 -2.76 17.75 -3.82
N THR A 152 -1.87 16.81 -3.60
CA THR A 152 -2.22 15.48 -3.08
C THR A 152 -2.77 15.58 -1.65
N VAL A 153 -2.10 16.29 -0.76
CA VAL A 153 -2.52 16.46 0.64
C VAL A 153 -3.86 17.16 0.72
N VAL A 154 -4.00 18.32 0.07
CA VAL A 154 -5.23 19.10 0.07
C VAL A 154 -6.38 18.31 -0.56
N GLY A 155 -6.14 17.70 -1.73
CA GLY A 155 -7.14 16.88 -2.42
C GLY A 155 -7.64 15.72 -1.56
N GLY A 156 -6.74 14.98 -0.91
CA GLY A 156 -7.09 13.87 -0.02
C GLY A 156 -7.92 14.31 1.17
N PHE A 157 -7.53 15.38 1.86
CA PHE A 157 -8.30 15.91 2.98
C PHE A 157 -9.61 16.56 2.56
N LEU A 158 -9.72 17.14 1.37
CA LEU A 158 -11.00 17.59 0.83
C LEU A 158 -11.97 16.42 0.62
N VAL A 159 -11.49 15.32 0.03
CA VAL A 159 -12.30 14.09 -0.13
C VAL A 159 -12.78 13.57 1.22
N CYS A 160 -11.89 13.43 2.19
CA CYS A 160 -12.23 12.96 3.54
C CYS A 160 -13.16 13.96 4.27
N GLY A 161 -13.00 15.25 4.02
CA GLY A 161 -13.85 16.32 4.59
C GLY A 161 -15.32 16.20 4.23
N LEU A 162 -15.63 15.62 3.06
CA LEU A 162 -17.01 15.36 2.62
C LEU A 162 -17.69 14.21 3.40
N GLY A 163 -16.97 13.48 4.24
CA GLY A 163 -17.47 12.36 5.04
C GLY A 163 -17.20 10.99 4.43
N LEU A 164 -17.47 9.94 5.21
CA LEU A 164 -17.19 8.56 4.78
C LEU A 164 -17.98 8.18 3.51
N GLN A 165 -19.30 8.34 3.52
CA GLN A 165 -20.15 7.86 2.43
C GLN A 165 -20.10 8.76 1.18
N SER A 166 -20.15 10.08 1.38
CA SER A 166 -20.23 11.06 0.28
C SER A 166 -18.86 11.37 -0.33
N GLY A 167 -17.80 11.32 0.46
CA GLY A 167 -16.42 11.56 0.06
C GLY A 167 -15.67 10.26 -0.20
N VAL A 168 -15.18 9.64 0.86
CA VAL A 168 -14.26 8.48 0.77
C VAL A 168 -14.85 7.34 -0.04
N GLU A 169 -16.04 6.81 0.34
CA GLU A 169 -16.65 5.67 -0.35
C GLU A 169 -16.98 5.98 -1.81
N ARG A 170 -17.66 7.11 -2.06
CA ARG A 170 -18.13 7.46 -3.40
C ARG A 170 -16.98 7.72 -4.37
N ILE A 171 -16.02 8.52 -3.96
CA ILE A 171 -14.90 8.94 -4.82
C ILE A 171 -13.94 7.77 -5.03
N THR A 172 -13.51 7.06 -3.96
CA THR A 172 -12.63 5.91 -4.09
C THR A 172 -13.26 4.80 -4.91
N LYS A 173 -14.58 4.55 -4.79
CA LYS A 173 -15.27 3.57 -5.63
C LYS A 173 -15.14 3.89 -7.12
N VAL A 174 -15.36 5.14 -7.54
CA VAL A 174 -15.21 5.54 -8.93
C VAL A 174 -13.75 5.41 -9.38
N MET A 175 -12.82 5.92 -8.58
CA MET A 175 -11.38 5.83 -8.87
C MET A 175 -10.92 4.39 -9.03
N MET A 176 -11.32 3.49 -8.13
CA MET A 176 -10.95 2.07 -8.17
C MET A 176 -11.52 1.34 -9.39
N LEU A 177 -12.76 1.64 -9.77
CA LEU A 177 -13.35 1.06 -11.00
C LEU A 177 -12.61 1.56 -12.25
N CYS A 178 -12.28 2.85 -12.33
CA CYS A 178 -11.45 3.40 -13.41
C CYS A 178 -10.05 2.79 -13.40
N LEU A 179 -9.42 2.64 -12.24
CA LEU A 179 -8.11 2.02 -12.06
C LEU A 179 -8.11 0.58 -12.60
N LEU A 180 -9.09 -0.23 -12.21
CA LEU A 180 -9.21 -1.62 -12.65
C LEU A 180 -9.45 -1.72 -14.17
N ALA A 181 -10.21 -0.80 -14.74
CA ALA A 181 -10.39 -0.75 -16.21
C ALA A 181 -9.10 -0.33 -16.93
N LEU A 182 -8.42 0.71 -16.45
CA LEU A 182 -7.17 1.19 -17.02
C LEU A 182 -6.06 0.15 -16.98
N ILE A 183 -5.89 -0.56 -15.86
CA ILE A 183 -4.82 -1.55 -15.75
C ILE A 183 -5.02 -2.72 -16.70
N VAL A 184 -6.28 -3.14 -16.94
CA VAL A 184 -6.59 -4.17 -17.94
C VAL A 184 -6.26 -3.69 -19.35
N VAL A 185 -6.65 -2.46 -19.71
CA VAL A 185 -6.33 -1.88 -21.03
C VAL A 185 -4.83 -1.80 -21.26
N LEU A 186 -4.08 -1.31 -20.26
CA LEU A 186 -2.62 -1.19 -20.34
C LEU A 186 -1.94 -2.57 -20.41
N ALA A 187 -2.39 -3.56 -19.61
CA ALA A 187 -1.84 -4.91 -19.64
C ALA A 187 -2.09 -5.62 -20.98
N VAL A 188 -3.31 -5.50 -21.52
CA VAL A 188 -3.64 -6.03 -22.84
C VAL A 188 -2.75 -5.38 -23.92
N HIS A 189 -2.64 -4.05 -23.91
CA HIS A 189 -1.77 -3.35 -24.85
C HIS A 189 -0.31 -3.84 -24.75
N SER A 190 0.23 -3.94 -23.54
CA SER A 190 1.62 -4.36 -23.33
C SER A 190 1.86 -5.82 -23.74
N ALA A 191 0.89 -6.72 -23.53
CA ALA A 191 0.99 -8.12 -23.92
C ALA A 191 1.07 -8.35 -25.44
N PHE A 192 0.58 -7.39 -26.24
CA PHE A 192 0.64 -7.42 -27.71
C PHE A 192 1.80 -6.61 -28.29
N LEU A 193 2.72 -6.10 -27.47
CA LEU A 193 3.91 -5.40 -27.99
C LEU A 193 4.82 -6.38 -28.72
N GLU A 194 5.27 -5.99 -29.93
CA GLU A 194 6.28 -6.73 -30.66
C GLU A 194 7.59 -6.80 -29.85
N GLY A 195 8.14 -8.01 -29.71
CA GLY A 195 9.32 -8.23 -28.86
C GLY A 195 9.03 -8.47 -27.36
N GLY A 196 7.77 -8.31 -26.89
CA GLY A 196 7.41 -8.50 -25.49
C GLY A 196 7.26 -9.95 -25.00
N GLY A 197 7.25 -10.93 -25.95
CA GLY A 197 7.07 -12.35 -25.64
C GLY A 197 8.04 -12.92 -24.59
N PRO A 198 9.35 -12.67 -24.68
CA PRO A 198 10.32 -13.09 -23.66
C PRO A 198 10.02 -12.52 -22.27
N GLY A 199 9.52 -11.27 -22.18
CA GLY A 199 9.09 -10.66 -20.91
C GLY A 199 7.87 -11.35 -20.29
N LEU A 200 6.91 -11.78 -21.12
CA LEU A 200 5.78 -12.59 -20.65
C LEU A 200 6.27 -13.96 -20.13
N SER A 201 7.17 -14.60 -20.85
CA SER A 201 7.75 -15.89 -20.43
C SER A 201 8.53 -15.74 -19.12
N PHE A 202 9.34 -14.70 -18.99
CA PHE A 202 10.07 -14.39 -17.75
C PHE A 202 9.12 -14.25 -16.55
N TYR A 203 8.01 -13.57 -16.75
CA TYR A 203 7.08 -13.22 -15.68
C TYR A 203 6.10 -14.36 -15.33
N LEU A 204 5.68 -15.16 -16.31
CA LEU A 204 4.62 -16.16 -16.13
C LEU A 204 5.13 -17.59 -16.03
N LEU A 205 6.30 -17.91 -16.59
CA LEU A 205 6.85 -19.27 -16.58
C LEU A 205 7.89 -19.41 -15.48
N PRO A 206 7.67 -20.32 -14.50
CA PRO A 206 8.62 -20.55 -13.42
C PRO A 206 9.95 -21.12 -13.94
N ASP A 207 11.02 -20.44 -13.58
CA ASP A 207 12.41 -20.86 -13.85
C ASP A 207 13.14 -21.04 -12.53
N TRP A 208 13.32 -22.31 -12.14
CA TRP A 208 13.92 -22.66 -10.87
C TRP A 208 15.45 -22.50 -10.87
N GLU A 209 16.11 -22.54 -12.03
CA GLU A 209 17.55 -22.31 -12.14
C GLU A 209 17.85 -20.84 -11.85
N ARG A 210 17.12 -19.93 -12.48
CA ARG A 210 17.21 -18.48 -12.19
C ARG A 210 16.90 -18.15 -10.74
N ALA A 211 15.89 -18.78 -10.15
CA ALA A 211 15.57 -18.57 -8.73
C ALA A 211 16.68 -19.13 -7.80
N ALA A 212 17.33 -20.21 -8.19
CA ALA A 212 18.47 -20.77 -7.45
C ALA A 212 19.71 -19.87 -7.53
N GLU A 213 19.96 -19.23 -8.68
CA GLU A 213 21.03 -18.23 -8.85
C GLU A 213 20.80 -17.00 -7.94
N ALA A 214 19.56 -16.52 -7.82
CA ALA A 214 19.19 -15.45 -6.89
C ALA A 214 19.22 -15.90 -5.41
N GLY A 215 19.27 -17.21 -5.18
CA GLY A 215 19.22 -17.83 -3.85
C GLY A 215 17.79 -18.02 -3.35
N ILE A 216 17.30 -19.26 -3.29
CA ILE A 216 15.91 -19.58 -2.89
C ILE A 216 15.51 -18.96 -1.54
N GLY A 217 16.45 -18.88 -0.56
CA GLY A 217 16.21 -18.23 0.72
C GLY A 217 15.97 -16.72 0.60
N ASN A 218 16.66 -16.05 -0.33
CA ASN A 218 16.48 -14.64 -0.62
C ASN A 218 15.14 -14.39 -1.32
N VAL A 219 14.82 -15.23 -2.33
CA VAL A 219 13.52 -15.22 -3.04
C VAL A 219 12.36 -15.35 -2.05
N ALA A 220 12.43 -16.35 -1.15
CA ALA A 220 11.41 -16.56 -0.14
C ALA A 220 11.30 -15.36 0.82
N SER A 221 12.42 -14.80 1.29
CA SER A 221 12.42 -13.64 2.20
C SER A 221 11.87 -12.38 1.53
N ALA A 222 12.26 -12.12 0.29
CA ALA A 222 11.72 -10.99 -0.48
C ALA A 222 10.22 -11.13 -0.72
N ALA A 223 9.74 -12.34 -1.02
CA ALA A 223 8.33 -12.63 -1.21
C ALA A 223 7.51 -12.48 0.09
N MET A 224 8.08 -12.91 1.23
CA MET A 224 7.47 -12.67 2.55
C MET A 224 7.32 -11.17 2.85
N ASN A 225 8.39 -10.39 2.66
CA ASN A 225 8.36 -8.94 2.84
C ASN A 225 7.31 -8.29 1.93
N GLN A 226 7.27 -8.68 0.66
CA GLN A 226 6.31 -8.13 -0.29
C GLN A 226 4.86 -8.44 0.08
N ALA A 227 4.57 -9.65 0.59
CA ALA A 227 3.24 -10.05 1.02
C ALA A 227 2.71 -9.21 2.22
N PHE A 228 3.61 -8.74 3.09
CA PHE A 228 3.25 -7.81 4.17
C PHE A 228 3.11 -6.38 3.69
N PHE A 229 4.07 -5.94 2.88
CA PHE A 229 4.12 -4.56 2.39
C PHE A 229 2.91 -4.22 1.53
N THR A 230 2.51 -5.11 0.61
CA THR A 230 1.41 -4.87 -0.33
C THR A 230 0.07 -4.59 0.36
N LEU A 231 -0.18 -5.19 1.52
CA LEU A 231 -1.44 -5.06 2.27
C LEU A 231 -1.40 -3.95 3.33
N SER A 232 -0.25 -3.25 3.51
CA SER A 232 -0.07 -2.17 4.50
C SER A 232 -0.48 -2.57 5.93
N LEU A 233 -0.16 -3.80 6.34
CA LEU A 233 -0.58 -4.38 7.63
C LEU A 233 0.32 -3.95 8.79
N GLY A 234 -0.24 -3.88 9.99
CA GLY A 234 0.48 -3.62 11.25
C GLY A 234 0.33 -2.20 11.79
N ILE A 235 -0.16 -1.25 11.00
CA ILE A 235 -0.35 0.15 11.40
C ILE A 235 -1.83 0.57 11.46
N ALA A 236 -2.75 -0.39 11.57
CA ALA A 236 -4.18 -0.15 11.64
C ALA A 236 -4.79 0.57 10.41
N ALA A 237 -4.11 0.57 9.28
CA ALA A 237 -4.62 1.23 8.08
C ALA A 237 -5.92 0.60 7.58
N ILE A 238 -6.08 -0.71 7.77
CA ILE A 238 -7.30 -1.48 7.41
C ILE A 238 -8.26 -1.63 8.59
N GLU A 239 -7.78 -1.57 9.83
CA GLU A 239 -8.61 -1.69 11.04
C GLU A 239 -9.80 -0.72 11.03
N ILE A 240 -9.56 0.54 10.61
CA ILE A 240 -10.59 1.57 10.61
C ILE A 240 -11.79 1.17 9.73
N PHE A 241 -11.55 0.50 8.60
CA PHE A 241 -12.61 0.03 7.72
C PHE A 241 -13.38 -1.13 8.32
N GLY A 242 -12.72 -1.99 9.10
CA GLY A 242 -13.38 -2.98 9.96
C GLY A 242 -14.40 -2.31 10.88
N SER A 243 -14.05 -1.15 11.49
CA SER A 243 -14.94 -0.43 12.40
C SER A 243 -16.21 0.14 11.74
N TYR A 244 -16.21 0.31 10.42
CA TYR A 244 -17.33 0.78 9.61
C TYR A 244 -18.12 -0.35 8.96
N MET A 245 -17.66 -1.59 9.07
CA MET A 245 -18.26 -2.77 8.44
C MET A 245 -19.44 -3.31 9.25
N SER A 246 -20.51 -3.78 8.57
CA SER A 246 -21.60 -4.51 9.21
C SER A 246 -21.21 -5.95 9.58
N ASP A 247 -22.03 -6.59 10.41
CA ASP A 247 -21.84 -7.99 10.84
C ASP A 247 -22.42 -9.02 9.84
N ASP A 248 -22.86 -8.60 8.66
CA ASP A 248 -23.53 -9.45 7.68
C ASP A 248 -22.61 -10.50 7.03
N PHE A 249 -21.30 -10.20 6.96
CA PHE A 249 -20.32 -11.04 6.25
C PHE A 249 -19.15 -11.40 7.14
N THR A 250 -18.63 -12.62 6.91
CA THR A 250 -17.42 -13.12 7.62
C THR A 250 -16.18 -12.33 7.22
N LEU A 251 -15.32 -12.00 8.18
CA LEU A 251 -14.10 -11.23 7.92
C LEU A 251 -13.09 -12.00 7.07
N GLY A 252 -12.97 -13.31 7.25
CA GLY A 252 -12.10 -14.13 6.42
C GLY A 252 -12.46 -14.08 4.94
N GLY A 253 -13.77 -14.10 4.62
CA GLY A 253 -14.25 -13.96 3.24
C GLY A 253 -13.98 -12.58 2.63
N GLU A 254 -14.11 -11.51 3.43
CA GLU A 254 -13.83 -10.16 2.97
C GLU A 254 -12.32 -9.92 2.79
N ALA A 255 -11.48 -10.40 3.73
CA ALA A 255 -10.03 -10.31 3.61
C ALA A 255 -9.51 -11.02 2.34
N VAL A 256 -10.04 -12.21 2.03
CA VAL A 256 -9.70 -12.91 0.77
C VAL A 256 -10.06 -12.06 -0.44
N ARG A 257 -11.23 -11.41 -0.48
CA ARG A 257 -11.64 -10.56 -1.61
C ARG A 257 -10.76 -9.34 -1.77
N ILE A 258 -10.38 -8.68 -0.65
CA ILE A 258 -9.47 -7.54 -0.66
C ILE A 258 -8.10 -7.99 -1.19
N ALA A 259 -7.56 -9.10 -0.68
CA ALA A 259 -6.28 -9.64 -1.12
C ALA A 259 -6.31 -10.07 -2.61
N MET A 260 -7.42 -10.62 -3.10
CA MET A 260 -7.57 -10.95 -4.53
C MET A 260 -7.56 -9.70 -5.42
N LEU A 261 -8.20 -8.61 -5.01
CA LEU A 261 -8.16 -7.35 -5.76
C LEU A 261 -6.75 -6.74 -5.77
N ASP A 262 -6.08 -6.74 -4.62
CA ASP A 262 -4.70 -6.29 -4.48
C ASP A 262 -3.75 -7.09 -5.38
N THR A 263 -3.81 -8.41 -5.28
CA THR A 263 -3.00 -9.34 -6.10
C THR A 263 -3.30 -9.20 -7.60
N PHE A 264 -4.56 -9.02 -7.97
CA PHE A 264 -4.93 -8.79 -9.36
C PHE A 264 -4.20 -7.56 -9.93
N VAL A 265 -4.18 -6.46 -9.19
CA VAL A 265 -3.47 -5.24 -9.63
C VAL A 265 -1.96 -5.47 -9.69
N ALA A 266 -1.35 -6.16 -8.70
CA ALA A 266 0.07 -6.48 -8.72
C ALA A 266 0.45 -7.34 -9.92
N ILE A 267 -0.32 -8.39 -10.23
CA ILE A 267 -0.09 -9.26 -11.39
C ILE A 267 -0.25 -8.49 -12.70
N MET A 268 -1.29 -7.67 -12.84
CA MET A 268 -1.50 -6.84 -14.03
C MET A 268 -0.38 -5.82 -14.23
N ALA A 269 0.16 -5.26 -13.15
CA ALA A 269 1.32 -4.35 -13.23
C ALA A 269 2.56 -5.06 -13.81
N GLY A 270 2.84 -6.30 -13.40
CA GLY A 270 3.89 -7.11 -14.00
C GLY A 270 3.65 -7.37 -15.50
N LEU A 271 2.39 -7.65 -15.90
CA LEU A 271 2.02 -7.82 -17.32
C LEU A 271 2.16 -6.54 -18.15
N ILE A 272 2.14 -5.37 -17.52
CA ILE A 272 2.45 -4.10 -18.19
C ILE A 272 3.96 -3.92 -18.34
N ILE A 273 4.70 -4.14 -17.27
CA ILE A 273 6.10 -3.73 -17.14
C ILE A 273 7.04 -4.69 -17.86
N PHE A 274 6.94 -6.01 -17.60
CA PHE A 274 7.90 -6.97 -18.17
C PHE A 274 7.88 -7.07 -19.69
N PRO A 275 6.72 -7.20 -20.37
CA PRO A 275 6.71 -7.20 -21.82
C PRO A 275 7.26 -5.89 -22.41
N ALA A 276 6.95 -4.76 -21.78
CA ALA A 276 7.44 -3.46 -22.25
C ALA A 276 8.95 -3.33 -22.08
N CYS A 277 9.52 -3.73 -20.93
CA CYS A 277 10.96 -3.71 -20.71
C CYS A 277 11.71 -4.58 -21.73
N PHE A 278 11.24 -5.80 -21.96
CA PHE A 278 11.89 -6.72 -22.92
C PHE A 278 11.71 -6.29 -24.37
N ALA A 279 10.55 -5.71 -24.74
CA ALA A 279 10.32 -5.21 -26.11
C ALA A 279 11.26 -4.07 -26.49
N TYR A 280 11.69 -3.27 -25.51
CA TYR A 280 12.56 -2.10 -25.74
C TYR A 280 14.00 -2.30 -25.20
N ASP A 281 14.37 -3.52 -24.84
CA ASP A 281 15.71 -3.90 -24.30
C ASP A 281 16.15 -3.02 -23.12
N VAL A 282 15.21 -2.75 -22.20
CA VAL A 282 15.45 -1.94 -21.01
C VAL A 282 15.33 -2.85 -19.78
N GLN A 283 16.34 -2.82 -18.91
CA GLN A 283 16.27 -3.58 -17.66
C GLN A 283 15.26 -2.96 -16.70
N PRO A 284 14.49 -3.76 -15.94
CA PRO A 284 13.64 -3.26 -14.87
C PRO A 284 14.52 -2.80 -13.70
N ASP A 285 14.92 -1.52 -13.71
CA ASP A 285 15.79 -0.90 -12.70
C ASP A 285 15.14 -0.85 -11.32
N GLN A 286 15.97 -0.65 -10.31
CA GLN A 286 15.57 -0.60 -8.90
C GLN A 286 14.87 0.72 -8.55
N GLY A 287 13.90 0.64 -7.66
CA GLY A 287 13.29 1.77 -6.98
C GLY A 287 12.52 2.74 -7.90
N PRO A 288 12.56 4.05 -7.61
CA PRO A 288 11.84 5.07 -8.38
C PRO A 288 12.19 5.10 -9.86
N SER A 289 13.40 4.71 -10.23
CA SER A 289 13.89 4.71 -11.60
C SER A 289 13.02 3.90 -12.54
N LEU A 290 12.47 2.77 -12.10
CA LEU A 290 11.57 1.95 -12.92
C LEU A 290 10.36 2.75 -13.42
N ILE A 291 9.71 3.49 -12.54
CA ILE A 291 8.47 4.24 -12.86
C ILE A 291 8.80 5.58 -13.53
N PHE A 292 9.81 6.29 -13.03
CA PHE A 292 10.05 7.70 -13.43
C PHE A 292 11.11 7.88 -14.52
N ILE A 293 11.89 6.83 -14.82
CA ILE A 293 12.89 6.87 -15.88
C ILE A 293 12.62 5.79 -16.91
N THR A 294 12.57 4.51 -16.50
CA THR A 294 12.50 3.36 -17.40
C THR A 294 11.19 3.35 -18.21
N LEU A 295 10.04 3.39 -17.54
CA LEU A 295 8.75 3.38 -18.24
C LEU A 295 8.51 4.62 -19.11
N PRO A 296 8.82 5.87 -18.67
CA PRO A 296 8.73 7.03 -19.57
C PRO A 296 9.66 6.96 -20.79
N LYS A 297 10.87 6.35 -20.67
CA LYS A 297 11.71 6.06 -21.85
C LYS A 297 11.00 5.13 -22.83
N ILE A 298 10.41 4.05 -22.32
CA ILE A 298 9.63 3.11 -23.15
C ILE A 298 8.49 3.83 -23.84
N PHE A 299 7.68 4.59 -23.11
CA PHE A 299 6.59 5.38 -23.70
C PHE A 299 7.08 6.38 -24.75
N SER A 300 8.25 6.98 -24.59
CA SER A 300 8.81 7.90 -25.56
C SER A 300 9.17 7.25 -26.92
N HIS A 301 9.42 5.94 -26.94
CA HIS A 301 9.67 5.17 -28.17
C HIS A 301 8.39 4.56 -28.77
N MET A 302 7.29 4.49 -28.00
CA MET A 302 6.06 3.86 -28.47
C MET A 302 5.27 4.78 -29.39
N SER A 303 4.59 4.18 -30.37
CA SER A 303 3.52 4.89 -31.11
C SER A 303 2.43 5.34 -30.12
N MET A 304 2.02 6.61 -30.21
CA MET A 304 1.08 7.24 -29.25
C MET A 304 1.58 7.23 -27.80
N GLY A 305 2.87 7.24 -27.55
CA GLY A 305 3.46 7.12 -26.22
C GLY A 305 3.00 8.19 -25.22
N GLN A 306 2.69 9.40 -25.70
CA GLN A 306 2.07 10.43 -24.86
C GLN A 306 0.72 10.00 -24.29
N LEU A 307 -0.11 9.31 -25.08
CA LEU A 307 -1.39 8.77 -24.61
C LEU A 307 -1.18 7.65 -23.59
N TRP A 308 -0.33 6.66 -23.93
CA TRP A 308 -0.09 5.51 -23.05
C TRP A 308 0.56 5.92 -21.74
N GLY A 309 1.52 6.83 -21.77
CA GLY A 309 2.14 7.40 -20.57
C GLY A 309 1.13 8.20 -19.73
N SER A 310 0.26 9.01 -20.35
CA SER A 310 -0.80 9.72 -19.63
C SER A 310 -1.77 8.75 -18.93
N LEU A 311 -2.22 7.70 -19.64
CA LEU A 311 -3.12 6.69 -19.06
C LEU A 311 -2.45 5.92 -17.92
N PHE A 312 -1.17 5.57 -18.07
CA PHE A 312 -0.40 4.92 -17.02
C PHE A 312 -0.28 5.79 -15.76
N PHE A 313 0.07 7.08 -15.92
CA PHE A 313 0.21 7.96 -14.75
C PHE A 313 -1.14 8.40 -14.16
N VAL A 314 -2.25 8.40 -14.91
CA VAL A 314 -3.61 8.48 -14.30
C VAL A 314 -3.88 7.27 -13.42
N PHE A 315 -3.61 6.07 -13.95
CA PHE A 315 -3.74 4.83 -13.19
C PHE A 315 -2.90 4.88 -11.90
N MET A 316 -1.62 5.28 -11.99
CA MET A 316 -0.72 5.42 -10.83
C MET A 316 -1.22 6.47 -9.83
N THR A 317 -1.72 7.61 -10.33
CA THR A 317 -2.30 8.66 -9.48
C THR A 317 -3.52 8.14 -8.72
N PHE A 318 -4.40 7.38 -9.37
CA PHE A 318 -5.57 6.79 -8.69
C PHE A 318 -5.16 5.74 -7.66
N ALA A 319 -4.17 4.89 -7.97
CA ALA A 319 -3.64 3.90 -7.05
C ALA A 319 -3.04 4.56 -5.79
N SER A 320 -2.18 5.56 -5.97
CA SER A 320 -1.56 6.26 -4.83
C SER A 320 -2.58 7.06 -4.03
N PHE A 321 -3.49 7.78 -4.70
CA PHE A 321 -4.46 8.66 -4.05
C PHE A 321 -5.54 7.87 -3.29
N SER A 322 -5.90 6.65 -3.71
CA SER A 322 -6.81 5.78 -2.95
C SER A 322 -6.23 5.39 -1.59
N THR A 323 -4.93 5.05 -1.54
CA THR A 323 -4.22 4.79 -0.28
C THR A 323 -4.13 6.06 0.59
N VAL A 324 -3.80 7.21 0.00
CA VAL A 324 -3.75 8.51 0.73
C VAL A 324 -5.09 8.80 1.41
N THR A 325 -6.20 8.72 0.68
CA THR A 325 -7.53 8.99 1.24
C THR A 325 -7.93 7.99 2.32
N ALA A 326 -7.54 6.72 2.15
CA ALA A 326 -7.80 5.65 3.12
C ALA A 326 -7.07 5.90 4.46
N VAL A 327 -5.78 6.22 4.41
CA VAL A 327 -4.98 6.47 5.62
C VAL A 327 -5.36 7.82 6.25
N PHE A 328 -5.71 8.83 5.46
CA PHE A 328 -6.23 10.11 6.01
C PHE A 328 -7.53 9.90 6.77
N GLU A 329 -8.44 9.06 6.27
CA GLU A 329 -9.67 8.70 7.01
C GLU A 329 -9.35 8.05 8.35
N ASN A 330 -8.34 7.15 8.40
CA ASN A 330 -7.89 6.54 9.65
C ASN A 330 -7.37 7.61 10.64
N LEU A 331 -6.53 8.55 10.19
CA LEU A 331 -6.01 9.63 11.04
C LEU A 331 -7.12 10.56 11.56
N ILE A 332 -8.08 10.89 10.69
CA ILE A 332 -9.24 11.72 11.07
C ILE A 332 -10.09 10.99 12.12
N ALA A 333 -10.43 9.73 11.88
CA ALA A 333 -11.23 8.93 12.81
C ALA A 333 -10.50 8.71 14.13
N SER A 334 -9.18 8.48 14.11
CA SER A 334 -8.35 8.38 15.31
C SER A 334 -8.35 9.68 16.10
N SER A 335 -8.28 10.83 15.42
CA SER A 335 -8.35 12.14 16.08
C SER A 335 -9.73 12.41 16.71
N MET A 336 -10.81 12.03 16.02
CA MET A 336 -12.19 12.13 16.54
C MET A 336 -12.39 11.25 17.76
N ASP A 337 -11.96 9.98 17.70
CA ASP A 337 -12.15 9.01 18.78
C ASP A 337 -11.31 9.36 20.02
N ASN A 338 -10.05 9.77 19.85
CA ASN A 338 -9.12 9.97 20.97
C ASN A 338 -9.33 11.32 21.66
N PHE A 339 -9.63 12.37 20.90
CA PHE A 339 -9.70 13.75 21.41
C PHE A 339 -11.13 14.33 21.43
N GLY A 340 -12.11 13.58 20.91
CA GLY A 340 -13.50 14.07 20.81
C GLY A 340 -13.67 15.26 19.86
N TRP A 341 -12.77 15.43 18.89
CA TRP A 341 -12.82 16.54 17.94
C TRP A 341 -13.90 16.31 16.87
N SER A 342 -14.48 17.43 16.40
CA SER A 342 -15.35 17.36 15.22
C SER A 342 -14.57 16.95 13.97
N ARG A 343 -15.23 16.35 12.99
CA ARG A 343 -14.60 15.94 11.72
C ARG A 343 -13.89 17.11 11.04
N ARG A 344 -14.51 18.30 11.01
CA ARG A 344 -13.89 19.52 10.42
C ARG A 344 -12.59 19.90 11.11
N LYS A 345 -12.56 19.89 12.45
CA LYS A 345 -11.35 20.18 13.22
C LYS A 345 -10.27 19.13 12.97
N SER A 346 -10.64 17.84 12.96
CA SER A 346 -9.71 16.74 12.68
C SER A 346 -9.12 16.84 11.28
N VAL A 347 -9.93 17.15 10.26
CA VAL A 347 -9.47 17.35 8.86
C VAL A 347 -8.45 18.50 8.80
N LEU A 348 -8.79 19.68 9.35
CA LEU A 348 -7.89 20.84 9.26
C LEU A 348 -6.57 20.64 9.98
N LEU A 349 -6.60 20.08 11.19
CA LEU A 349 -5.37 19.84 11.95
C LEU A 349 -4.50 18.77 11.32
N ASN A 350 -5.08 17.64 10.88
CA ASN A 350 -4.31 16.60 10.20
C ASN A 350 -3.75 17.08 8.85
N LEU A 351 -4.50 17.90 8.11
CA LEU A 351 -4.00 18.53 6.87
C LEU A 351 -2.73 19.34 7.16
N VAL A 352 -2.77 20.22 8.16
CA VAL A 352 -1.62 21.06 8.53
C VAL A 352 -0.45 20.18 8.99
N ILE A 353 -0.71 19.19 9.84
CA ILE A 353 0.33 18.28 10.35
C ILE A 353 1.01 17.54 9.18
N ILE A 354 0.23 16.85 8.34
CA ILE A 354 0.79 16.09 7.21
C ILE A 354 1.52 17.03 6.24
N PHE A 355 0.93 18.17 5.89
CA PHE A 355 1.58 19.13 4.99
C PHE A 355 2.95 19.57 5.52
N VAL A 356 3.03 20.01 6.78
CA VAL A 356 4.27 20.50 7.39
C VAL A 356 5.30 19.38 7.51
N PHE A 357 4.91 18.21 7.96
CA PHE A 357 5.83 17.09 8.17
C PHE A 357 6.22 16.36 6.87
N SER A 358 5.52 16.58 5.75
CA SER A 358 5.97 16.12 4.42
C SER A 358 7.01 17.05 3.78
N ILE A 359 7.18 18.29 4.27
CA ILE A 359 8.17 19.23 3.72
C ILE A 359 9.61 18.69 3.77
N PRO A 360 10.10 18.08 4.87
CA PRO A 360 11.44 17.50 4.89
C PRO A 360 11.68 16.45 3.80
N CYS A 361 10.69 15.63 3.49
CA CYS A 361 10.78 14.64 2.40
C CYS A 361 10.91 15.32 1.03
N VAL A 362 10.13 16.39 0.75
CA VAL A 362 10.26 17.22 -0.45
C VAL A 362 11.65 17.84 -0.55
N LEU A 363 12.19 18.36 0.55
CA LEU A 363 13.49 19.01 0.59
C LEU A 363 14.66 18.03 0.58
N GLY A 364 14.45 16.76 0.89
CA GLY A 364 15.47 15.72 0.96
C GLY A 364 16.25 15.51 -0.34
N TYR A 365 15.65 15.81 -1.49
CA TYR A 365 16.28 15.68 -2.81
C TYR A 365 16.96 16.95 -3.32
N ASN A 366 16.85 18.07 -2.60
CA ASN A 366 17.39 19.36 -3.03
C ASN A 366 18.08 20.10 -1.87
N VAL A 367 17.35 20.90 -1.09
CA VAL A 367 17.92 21.73 -0.01
C VAL A 367 18.56 20.88 1.11
N LEU A 368 17.96 19.74 1.44
CA LEU A 368 18.40 18.81 2.49
C LEU A 368 19.11 17.55 1.94
N SER A 369 19.55 17.54 0.69
CA SER A 369 20.16 16.38 0.03
C SER A 369 21.41 15.83 0.75
N GLY A 370 22.08 16.65 1.56
CA GLY A 370 23.21 16.23 2.41
C GLY A 370 22.81 15.73 3.80
N VAL A 371 21.51 15.68 4.13
CA VAL A 371 21.04 15.26 5.46
C VAL A 371 20.63 13.79 5.41
N HIS A 372 21.31 12.95 6.19
CA HIS A 372 21.06 11.53 6.32
C HIS A 372 20.62 11.21 7.75
N PHE A 373 19.42 10.67 7.95
CA PHE A 373 18.88 10.38 9.29
C PHE A 373 19.24 8.97 9.78
N LEU A 374 19.22 7.96 8.91
CA LEU A 374 19.49 6.57 9.25
C LEU A 374 20.62 6.02 8.36
N GLY A 375 21.85 6.08 8.85
CA GLY A 375 23.02 5.70 8.06
C GLY A 375 23.19 6.62 6.83
N ASN A 376 23.29 6.03 5.63
CA ASN A 376 23.42 6.78 4.37
C ASN A 376 22.06 7.01 3.65
N ARG A 377 20.92 6.79 4.33
CA ARG A 377 19.59 6.97 3.73
C ARG A 377 19.19 8.43 3.73
N ASP A 378 18.57 8.86 2.64
CA ASP A 378 17.91 10.16 2.58
C ASP A 378 16.67 10.21 3.48
N VAL A 379 15.92 11.32 3.44
CA VAL A 379 14.73 11.51 4.28
C VAL A 379 13.66 10.47 3.93
N LEU A 380 13.32 10.32 2.64
CA LEU A 380 12.31 9.40 2.17
C LEU A 380 12.67 7.94 2.51
N ASP A 381 13.88 7.53 2.17
CA ASP A 381 14.37 6.18 2.45
C ASP A 381 14.42 5.87 3.95
N SER A 382 14.68 6.88 4.79
CA SER A 382 14.66 6.73 6.25
C SER A 382 13.25 6.54 6.78
N GLU A 383 12.29 7.32 6.29
CA GLU A 383 10.86 7.20 6.65
C GLU A 383 10.28 5.86 6.17
N ASP A 384 10.55 5.46 4.92
CA ASP A 384 10.12 4.16 4.39
C ASP A 384 10.74 3.00 5.16
N PHE A 385 12.03 3.06 5.50
CA PHE A 385 12.69 2.03 6.29
C PHE A 385 12.01 1.82 7.66
N LEU A 386 11.70 2.91 8.38
CA LEU A 386 11.02 2.84 9.67
C LEU A 386 9.64 2.21 9.55
N VAL A 387 8.88 2.60 8.54
CA VAL A 387 7.54 2.06 8.31
C VAL A 387 7.63 0.60 7.84
N SER A 388 8.32 0.35 6.73
CA SER A 388 8.27 -0.93 6.03
C SER A 388 9.01 -2.05 6.75
N ASN A 389 10.15 -1.76 7.38
CA ASN A 389 11.01 -2.77 7.99
C ASN A 389 10.78 -2.94 9.49
N ILE A 390 10.21 -1.93 10.16
CA ILE A 390 10.02 -1.98 11.61
C ILE A 390 8.52 -1.96 11.97
N LEU A 391 7.80 -0.88 11.62
CA LEU A 391 6.45 -0.66 12.14
C LEU A 391 5.42 -1.67 11.58
N LEU A 392 5.48 -1.98 10.28
CA LEU A 392 4.56 -2.95 9.68
C LEU A 392 4.76 -4.36 10.25
N PRO A 393 5.97 -4.94 10.26
CA PRO A 393 6.15 -6.30 10.82
C PRO A 393 5.94 -6.35 12.33
N ALA A 394 6.46 -5.40 13.09
CA ALA A 394 6.29 -5.36 14.55
C ALA A 394 4.82 -5.18 14.94
N GLY A 395 4.12 -4.28 14.26
CA GLY A 395 2.70 -4.05 14.48
C GLY A 395 1.86 -5.28 14.15
N SER A 396 2.15 -5.95 13.03
CA SER A 396 1.50 -7.21 12.65
C SER A 396 1.69 -8.30 13.69
N LEU A 397 2.91 -8.40 14.26
CA LEU A 397 3.18 -9.33 15.36
C LEU A 397 2.34 -9.00 16.61
N ILE A 398 2.20 -7.71 16.93
CA ILE A 398 1.42 -7.28 18.09
C ILE A 398 -0.07 -7.57 17.87
N TYR A 399 -0.64 -7.33 16.67
CA TYR A 399 -2.01 -7.73 16.32
C TYR A 399 -2.21 -9.25 16.51
N LEU A 400 -1.28 -10.03 16.01
CA LEU A 400 -1.30 -11.48 16.13
C LEU A 400 -1.31 -11.91 17.60
N LEU A 401 -0.39 -11.40 18.41
CA LEU A 401 -0.30 -11.71 19.85
C LEU A 401 -1.55 -11.26 20.61
N PHE A 402 -2.08 -10.08 20.28
CA PHE A 402 -3.30 -9.57 20.90
C PHE A 402 -4.51 -10.45 20.60
N CYS A 403 -4.70 -10.86 19.36
CA CYS A 403 -5.84 -11.69 18.94
C CYS A 403 -5.73 -13.14 19.40
N THR A 404 -4.52 -13.68 19.60
CA THR A 404 -4.33 -15.13 19.79
C THR A 404 -3.90 -15.54 21.19
N THR A 405 -3.35 -14.63 22.01
CA THR A 405 -2.83 -14.98 23.34
C THR A 405 -3.85 -14.76 24.46
N LYS A 406 -3.63 -15.45 25.58
CA LYS A 406 -4.45 -15.28 26.79
C LYS A 406 -4.28 -13.91 27.45
N TRP A 407 -3.22 -13.19 27.16
CA TRP A 407 -2.92 -11.85 27.73
C TRP A 407 -3.59 -10.72 26.96
N GLY A 408 -3.94 -10.96 25.69
CA GLY A 408 -4.68 -10.03 24.84
C GLY A 408 -6.19 -10.27 24.86
N TRP A 409 -6.83 -10.01 23.73
CA TRP A 409 -8.26 -10.25 23.50
C TRP A 409 -8.60 -11.75 23.54
N GLY A 410 -7.73 -12.58 22.97
CA GLY A 410 -7.80 -14.03 23.01
C GLY A 410 -8.44 -14.66 21.79
N PHE A 411 -7.93 -15.87 21.44
CA PHE A 411 -8.30 -16.57 20.21
C PHE A 411 -9.80 -16.87 20.10
N ASP A 412 -10.45 -17.26 21.18
CA ASP A 412 -11.84 -17.71 21.15
C ASP A 412 -12.80 -16.53 20.84
N LYS A 413 -12.51 -15.34 21.37
CA LYS A 413 -13.25 -14.11 21.05
C LYS A 413 -12.96 -13.64 19.61
N TYR A 414 -11.69 -13.67 19.22
CA TYR A 414 -11.25 -13.33 17.88
C TYR A 414 -11.93 -14.19 16.82
N ILE A 415 -11.89 -15.52 16.97
CA ILE A 415 -12.46 -16.44 15.96
C ILE A 415 -13.99 -16.35 15.90
N ALA A 416 -14.65 -16.08 17.03
CA ALA A 416 -16.09 -15.84 17.07
C ALA A 416 -16.44 -14.61 16.22
N GLU A 417 -15.70 -13.52 16.40
CA GLU A 417 -15.86 -12.30 15.63
C GLU A 417 -15.62 -12.53 14.12
N VAL A 418 -14.49 -13.15 13.77
CA VAL A 418 -14.14 -13.44 12.35
C VAL A 418 -15.21 -14.25 11.65
N ASN A 419 -15.83 -15.18 12.35
CA ASN A 419 -16.86 -16.10 11.81
C ASN A 419 -18.28 -15.55 11.90
N THR A 420 -18.48 -14.35 12.43
CA THR A 420 -19.79 -13.67 12.44
C THR A 420 -20.21 -13.31 11.04
N GLY A 421 -21.49 -13.57 10.70
CA GLY A 421 -22.05 -13.28 9.38
C GLY A 421 -21.97 -14.46 8.41
N ARG A 422 -22.31 -14.18 7.13
CA ARG A 422 -22.36 -15.15 6.03
C ARG A 422 -21.05 -15.13 5.23
N GLY A 423 -20.52 -16.28 4.89
CA GLY A 423 -19.35 -16.41 4.02
C GLY A 423 -18.35 -17.48 4.47
N LEU A 424 -17.09 -17.34 4.03
CA LEU A 424 -16.01 -18.27 4.33
C LEU A 424 -15.66 -18.18 5.81
N LYS A 425 -15.84 -19.28 6.53
CA LYS A 425 -15.52 -19.36 7.95
C LYS A 425 -14.10 -19.87 8.15
N THR A 426 -13.38 -19.25 9.07
CA THR A 426 -12.04 -19.68 9.48
C THR A 426 -12.17 -20.88 10.42
N PRO A 427 -11.53 -22.03 10.13
CA PRO A 427 -11.66 -23.24 10.90
C PRO A 427 -10.88 -23.16 12.22
N LEU A 428 -11.37 -23.82 13.25
CA LEU A 428 -10.74 -23.78 14.60
C LEU A 428 -9.38 -24.48 14.68
N TRP A 429 -9.10 -25.45 13.80
CA TRP A 429 -7.83 -26.16 13.78
C TRP A 429 -6.63 -25.27 13.40
N ILE A 430 -6.88 -24.08 12.86
CA ILE A 430 -5.84 -23.10 12.52
C ILE A 430 -5.18 -22.45 13.74
N LYS A 431 -5.74 -22.63 14.94
CA LYS A 431 -5.26 -22.04 16.20
C LYS A 431 -3.77 -22.30 16.46
N PRO A 432 -3.23 -23.53 16.36
CA PRO A 432 -1.80 -23.76 16.58
C PRO A 432 -0.91 -23.02 15.56
N TYR A 433 -1.36 -22.91 14.30
CA TYR A 433 -0.65 -22.15 13.29
C TYR A 433 -0.54 -20.67 13.68
N PHE A 434 -1.63 -20.04 14.10
CA PHE A 434 -1.64 -18.63 14.50
C PHE A 434 -0.87 -18.38 15.80
N GLN A 435 -0.80 -19.36 16.70
CA GLN A 435 -0.13 -19.19 18.00
C GLN A 435 1.37 -19.47 17.97
N TYR A 436 1.84 -20.34 17.07
CA TYR A 436 3.23 -20.81 17.07
C TYR A 436 3.99 -20.58 15.77
N VAL A 437 3.37 -20.84 14.62
CA VAL A 437 4.06 -20.77 13.33
C VAL A 437 4.08 -19.35 12.80
N LEU A 438 2.94 -18.69 12.73
CA LEU A 438 2.81 -17.34 12.16
C LEU A 438 3.65 -16.29 12.93
N PRO A 439 3.76 -16.29 14.29
CA PRO A 439 4.65 -15.37 14.99
C PRO A 439 6.12 -15.55 14.60
N VAL A 440 6.56 -16.80 14.39
CA VAL A 440 7.96 -17.08 13.98
C VAL A 440 8.22 -16.53 12.56
N LEU A 441 7.28 -16.71 11.64
CA LEU A 441 7.41 -16.19 10.28
C LEU A 441 7.51 -14.65 10.29
N ILE A 442 6.66 -13.97 11.08
CA ILE A 442 6.70 -12.50 11.19
C ILE A 442 8.00 -12.03 11.86
N LEU A 443 8.49 -12.74 12.89
CA LEU A 443 9.79 -12.44 13.52
C LEU A 443 10.96 -12.59 12.54
N VAL A 444 10.94 -13.58 11.66
CA VAL A 444 11.95 -13.74 10.61
C VAL A 444 11.98 -12.52 9.69
N ILE A 445 10.79 -12.01 9.28
CA ILE A 445 10.70 -10.78 8.46
C ILE A 445 11.29 -9.60 9.22
N LEU A 446 10.87 -9.40 10.47
CA LEU A 446 11.34 -8.28 11.28
C LEU A 446 12.86 -8.29 11.46
N ILE A 447 13.43 -9.46 11.78
CA ILE A 447 14.90 -9.58 11.97
C ILE A 447 15.64 -9.34 10.64
N ARG A 448 15.16 -9.93 9.54
CA ARG A 448 15.78 -9.74 8.22
C ARG A 448 15.64 -8.31 7.69
N GLY A 449 14.60 -7.60 8.08
CA GLY A 449 14.43 -6.18 7.74
C GLY A 449 15.39 -5.24 8.49
N LEU A 450 15.98 -5.69 9.60
CA LEU A 450 16.91 -4.92 10.41
C LEU A 450 18.40 -5.19 10.06
N VAL A 451 18.70 -6.33 9.44
CA VAL A 451 20.04 -6.76 9.01
C VAL A 451 20.23 -6.52 7.51
#